data_1a64056bb85318f3bb252b0d421f5e93
#
_entry.id   1a64056bb85318f3bb252b0d421f5e93
#
_cell.length_a   1.000
_cell.length_b   1.000
_cell.length_c   1.000
_cell.angle_alpha   90.00
_cell.angle_beta   90.00
_cell.angle_gamma   90.00
#
_symmetry.space_group_name_H-M   'P 1'
#
loop_
_entity.id
_entity.type
_entity.pdbx_description
1 polymer ?
#
loop_
_entity_poly.entity_id
_entity_poly.type
_entity_poly.pdbx_seq_one_letter_code
_entity_poly.pdbx_strand_id
1 'polypeptide(L)'
;MKIAQISSVYLSIPPKTHGGTERIVYHLCRQLSRRGHQVELFSSGDSRVDCPLHSVLPVACQDDPNSTIYLEKEFETRNTYNLYRQAERFDLIHAHWPTLAAYFSPFTNTPTLITYAYIEKELHEYYRKHFPQCFPVCISRAQARMLGDESIPVVYNGIDLNEVPFNNQAEDFFIIVGRMTPGKGIAEAIRIAKKARVKLLIIGHVTAHLPWSGDYFSREVRPHIDGDRIKYIERLPYPETLKMIGRARGFLFPLQWDEPFGLVAVEAMAAGTPVLAYRRGSMPELIKNGETGYLLENEDEMVEMFCRIETLERARCREWVQERFSVEQMVDGYEKLYKKVADGHGAREPKPEGGSGR
;
A
#
# COMPACT_ATOMS: atom_id res chain seq x y z
N MET A 1 7.72 -0.26 -23.87
CA MET A 1 8.95 -0.37 -23.04
C MET A 1 9.04 -1.79 -22.49
N LYS A 2 10.26 -2.25 -22.22
CA LYS A 2 10.53 -3.48 -21.46
C LYS A 2 10.76 -3.10 -19.99
N ILE A 3 9.89 -3.53 -19.10
CA ILE A 3 9.85 -3.09 -17.71
C ILE A 3 10.00 -4.29 -16.78
N ALA A 4 11.01 -4.28 -15.92
CA ALA A 4 11.11 -5.23 -14.82
C ALA A 4 10.39 -4.66 -13.60
N GLN A 5 9.42 -5.41 -13.06
CA GLN A 5 8.81 -5.16 -11.76
C GLN A 5 9.45 -6.08 -10.73
N ILE A 6 9.92 -5.54 -9.61
CA ILE A 6 10.44 -6.35 -8.51
C ILE A 6 9.71 -6.02 -7.22
N SER A 7 9.20 -7.06 -6.58
CA SER A 7 8.51 -6.98 -5.29
C SER A 7 9.19 -7.88 -4.26
N SER A 8 8.78 -7.73 -3.01
CA SER A 8 9.16 -8.66 -1.93
C SER A 8 8.77 -10.09 -2.29
N VAL A 9 9.53 -11.05 -1.78
CA VAL A 9 9.22 -12.48 -1.84
C VAL A 9 8.46 -12.96 -0.59
N TYR A 10 8.10 -12.02 0.32
CA TYR A 10 7.39 -12.34 1.54
C TYR A 10 5.94 -12.78 1.30
N LEU A 11 5.24 -12.11 0.39
CA LEU A 11 3.88 -12.45 -0.06
C LEU A 11 3.84 -12.76 -1.54
N SER A 12 2.91 -13.61 -1.97
CA SER A 12 2.61 -13.85 -3.39
C SER A 12 1.91 -12.64 -4.03
N ILE A 13 1.96 -12.54 -5.36
CA ILE A 13 1.29 -11.52 -6.15
C ILE A 13 0.23 -12.17 -7.07
N PRO A 14 -1.08 -11.84 -6.91
CA PRO A 14 -1.65 -11.04 -5.83
C PRO A 14 -1.58 -11.76 -4.48
N PRO A 15 -1.67 -11.02 -3.35
CA PRO A 15 -1.64 -11.64 -2.05
C PRO A 15 -2.94 -12.38 -1.76
N LYS A 16 -2.85 -13.52 -1.05
CA LYS A 16 -4.01 -14.37 -0.74
C LYS A 16 -5.00 -13.70 0.22
N THR A 17 -4.50 -12.91 1.15
CA THR A 17 -5.31 -12.25 2.18
C THR A 17 -5.02 -10.75 2.27
N HIS A 18 -3.97 -10.36 2.97
CA HIS A 18 -3.50 -8.99 3.15
C HIS A 18 -2.25 -8.76 2.28
N GLY A 19 -1.91 -7.49 2.02
CA GLY A 19 -0.75 -7.13 1.20
C GLY A 19 -1.11 -6.00 0.23
N GLY A 20 -1.01 -4.77 0.73
CA GLY A 20 -1.36 -3.59 -0.07
C GLY A 20 -0.38 -3.37 -1.22
N THR A 21 0.92 -3.46 -0.94
CA THR A 21 1.98 -3.27 -1.94
C THR A 21 1.89 -4.32 -3.04
N GLU A 22 1.71 -5.59 -2.66
CA GLU A 22 1.62 -6.71 -3.60
C GLU A 22 0.40 -6.57 -4.52
N ARG A 23 -0.70 -6.03 -4.01
CA ARG A 23 -1.89 -5.75 -4.83
C ARG A 23 -1.63 -4.64 -5.83
N ILE A 24 -0.93 -3.59 -5.41
CA ILE A 24 -0.50 -2.52 -6.32
C ILE A 24 0.40 -3.06 -7.43
N VAL A 25 1.38 -3.92 -7.09
CA VAL A 25 2.26 -4.55 -8.08
C VAL A 25 1.47 -5.42 -9.06
N TYR A 26 0.50 -6.21 -8.56
CA TYR A 26 -0.40 -7.00 -9.41
C TYR A 26 -1.12 -6.14 -10.43
N HIS A 27 -1.75 -5.06 -9.99
CA HIS A 27 -2.47 -4.16 -10.88
C HIS A 27 -1.55 -3.43 -11.87
N LEU A 28 -0.35 -3.05 -11.44
CA LEU A 28 0.65 -2.46 -12.33
C LEU A 28 1.08 -3.44 -13.42
N CYS A 29 1.45 -4.67 -13.08
CA CYS A 29 1.83 -5.70 -14.05
C CYS A 29 0.71 -5.91 -15.08
N ARG A 30 -0.52 -6.11 -14.58
CA ARG A 30 -1.70 -6.37 -15.43
C ARG A 30 -2.00 -5.22 -16.37
N GLN A 31 -2.05 -4.00 -15.87
CA GLN A 31 -2.45 -2.84 -16.67
C GLN A 31 -1.35 -2.39 -17.64
N LEU A 32 -0.09 -2.40 -17.22
CA LEU A 32 1.02 -2.07 -18.11
C LEU A 32 1.12 -3.07 -19.28
N SER A 33 0.94 -4.38 -19.01
CA SER A 33 0.88 -5.42 -20.07
C SER A 33 -0.28 -5.17 -21.04
N ARG A 34 -1.47 -4.83 -20.53
CA ARG A 34 -2.63 -4.49 -21.36
C ARG A 34 -2.44 -3.25 -22.23
N ARG A 35 -1.59 -2.32 -21.79
CA ARG A 35 -1.22 -1.12 -22.53
C ARG A 35 -0.05 -1.33 -23.50
N GLY A 36 0.39 -2.59 -23.68
CA GLY A 36 1.39 -2.98 -24.67
C GLY A 36 2.85 -2.86 -24.21
N HIS A 37 3.10 -2.67 -22.90
CA HIS A 37 4.44 -2.81 -22.36
C HIS A 37 4.82 -4.28 -22.22
N GLN A 38 6.09 -4.60 -22.39
CA GLN A 38 6.66 -5.90 -22.06
C GLN A 38 7.08 -5.89 -20.60
N VAL A 39 6.24 -6.46 -19.74
CA VAL A 39 6.44 -6.49 -18.29
C VAL A 39 6.93 -7.86 -17.87
N GLU A 40 7.95 -7.93 -17.02
CA GLU A 40 8.40 -9.15 -16.36
C GLU A 40 8.39 -8.91 -14.84
N LEU A 41 7.89 -9.88 -14.07
CA LEU A 41 7.82 -9.80 -12.61
C LEU A 41 8.87 -10.68 -11.95
N PHE A 42 9.56 -10.13 -10.94
CA PHE A 42 10.50 -10.83 -10.07
C PHE A 42 9.90 -10.91 -8.66
N SER A 43 9.44 -12.11 -8.25
CA SER A 43 8.73 -12.35 -6.98
C SER A 43 8.75 -13.83 -6.61
N SER A 44 7.91 -14.27 -5.65
CA SER A 44 7.74 -15.68 -5.27
C SER A 44 7.07 -16.49 -6.40
N GLY A 45 7.39 -17.79 -6.47
CA GLY A 45 6.97 -18.68 -7.55
C GLY A 45 5.49 -19.05 -7.53
N ASP A 46 4.79 -18.84 -6.43
CA ASP A 46 3.34 -19.00 -6.30
C ASP A 46 2.55 -17.75 -6.69
N SER A 47 3.23 -16.69 -7.15
CA SER A 47 2.59 -15.51 -7.74
C SER A 47 1.84 -15.84 -9.03
N ARG A 48 0.70 -15.20 -9.25
CA ARG A 48 -0.18 -15.44 -10.41
C ARG A 48 -0.43 -14.13 -11.15
N VAL A 49 0.34 -13.91 -12.20
CA VAL A 49 0.27 -12.70 -13.05
C VAL A 49 0.22 -13.10 -14.51
N ASP A 50 -0.30 -12.21 -15.36
CA ASP A 50 -0.43 -12.43 -16.81
C ASP A 50 0.86 -12.08 -17.57
N CYS A 51 1.98 -11.85 -16.88
CA CYS A 51 3.30 -11.55 -17.46
C CYS A 51 4.32 -12.61 -17.04
N PRO A 52 5.50 -12.72 -17.72
CA PRO A 52 6.56 -13.63 -17.31
C PRO A 52 6.97 -13.41 -15.85
N LEU A 53 7.05 -14.52 -15.09
CA LEU A 53 7.43 -14.56 -13.69
C LEU A 53 8.81 -15.16 -13.53
N HIS A 54 9.69 -14.46 -12.82
CA HIS A 54 11.00 -14.94 -12.40
C HIS A 54 10.99 -15.13 -10.88
N SER A 55 11.40 -16.31 -10.44
CA SER A 55 11.40 -16.64 -9.01
C SER A 55 12.66 -17.39 -8.60
N VAL A 56 13.04 -17.19 -7.34
CA VAL A 56 14.15 -17.89 -6.68
C VAL A 56 13.67 -18.85 -5.57
N LEU A 57 12.37 -18.90 -5.33
CA LEU A 57 11.73 -19.77 -4.34
C LEU A 57 10.34 -20.18 -4.84
N PRO A 58 9.86 -21.42 -4.55
CA PRO A 58 8.60 -21.91 -5.09
C PRO A 58 7.36 -21.28 -4.46
N VAL A 59 7.43 -20.86 -3.19
CA VAL A 59 6.30 -20.35 -2.39
C VAL A 59 6.76 -19.14 -1.61
N ALA A 60 5.89 -18.16 -1.44
CA ALA A 60 6.15 -16.96 -0.65
C ALA A 60 6.55 -17.28 0.79
N CYS A 61 7.48 -16.51 1.36
CA CYS A 61 8.04 -16.80 2.70
C CYS A 61 6.97 -16.87 3.80
N GLN A 62 5.91 -16.08 3.71
CA GLN A 62 4.81 -16.13 4.68
C GLN A 62 4.07 -17.48 4.68
N ASP A 63 4.00 -18.15 3.55
CA ASP A 63 3.26 -19.41 3.36
C ASP A 63 4.16 -20.65 3.48
N ASP A 64 5.47 -20.47 3.62
CA ASP A 64 6.43 -21.55 3.87
C ASP A 64 6.65 -21.71 5.39
N PRO A 65 6.20 -22.83 6.01
CA PRO A 65 6.38 -23.06 7.44
C PRO A 65 7.85 -23.18 7.87
N ASN A 66 8.77 -23.41 6.94
CA ASN A 66 10.21 -23.49 7.21
C ASN A 66 10.91 -22.15 7.00
N SER A 67 10.20 -21.12 6.57
CA SER A 67 10.80 -19.80 6.36
C SER A 67 11.21 -19.16 7.68
N THR A 68 12.39 -18.56 7.68
CA THR A 68 12.93 -17.78 8.78
C THR A 68 13.27 -16.38 8.28
N ILE A 69 13.46 -15.42 9.18
CA ILE A 69 13.89 -14.08 8.82
C ILE A 69 15.23 -14.06 8.05
N TYR A 70 16.10 -15.03 8.32
CA TYR A 70 17.38 -15.16 7.60
C TYR A 70 17.16 -15.68 6.17
N LEU A 71 16.31 -16.69 5.99
CA LEU A 71 15.95 -17.21 4.67
C LEU A 71 15.19 -16.17 3.85
N GLU A 72 14.29 -15.42 4.45
CA GLU A 72 13.61 -14.31 3.78
C GLU A 72 14.61 -13.30 3.20
N LYS A 73 15.55 -12.81 4.02
CA LYS A 73 16.60 -11.88 3.57
C LYS A 73 17.48 -12.46 2.47
N GLU A 74 17.81 -13.74 2.57
CA GLU A 74 18.59 -14.44 1.55
C GLU A 74 17.81 -14.53 0.23
N PHE A 75 16.53 -14.90 0.25
CA PHE A 75 15.69 -14.96 -0.94
C PHE A 75 15.44 -13.57 -1.54
N GLU A 76 15.24 -12.54 -0.73
CA GLU A 76 15.16 -11.14 -1.22
C GLU A 76 16.43 -10.74 -1.95
N THR A 77 17.60 -11.10 -1.40
CA THR A 77 18.89 -10.81 -2.01
C THR A 77 19.07 -11.58 -3.33
N ARG A 78 18.73 -12.88 -3.36
CA ARG A 78 18.79 -13.71 -4.58
C ARG A 78 17.83 -13.20 -5.65
N ASN A 79 16.63 -12.81 -5.27
CA ASN A 79 15.63 -12.27 -6.19
C ASN A 79 16.12 -10.98 -6.85
N THR A 80 16.70 -10.07 -6.04
CA THR A 80 17.28 -8.82 -6.52
C THR A 80 18.50 -9.09 -7.39
N TYR A 81 19.43 -9.95 -6.97
CA TYR A 81 20.58 -10.36 -7.79
C TYR A 81 20.13 -10.97 -9.13
N ASN A 82 19.11 -11.84 -9.11
CA ASN A 82 18.59 -12.46 -10.33
C ASN A 82 18.06 -11.45 -11.35
N LEU A 83 17.44 -10.37 -10.88
CA LEU A 83 17.05 -9.25 -11.73
C LEU A 83 18.27 -8.48 -12.23
N TYR A 84 19.12 -7.99 -11.32
CA TYR A 84 20.17 -7.05 -11.69
C TYR A 84 21.27 -7.65 -12.57
N ARG A 85 21.57 -8.97 -12.47
CA ARG A 85 22.50 -9.65 -13.38
C ARG A 85 22.06 -9.67 -14.85
N GLN A 86 20.80 -9.33 -15.13
CA GLN A 86 20.21 -9.26 -16.46
C GLN A 86 19.51 -7.92 -16.72
N ALA A 87 19.85 -6.89 -15.97
CA ALA A 87 19.21 -5.59 -15.99
C ALA A 87 19.19 -4.93 -17.37
N GLU A 88 20.27 -5.10 -18.15
CA GLU A 88 20.43 -4.54 -19.50
C GLU A 88 19.36 -5.02 -20.51
N ARG A 89 18.57 -6.04 -20.18
CA ARG A 89 17.41 -6.49 -21.00
C ARG A 89 16.22 -5.54 -20.92
N PHE A 90 16.20 -4.65 -19.91
CA PHE A 90 15.08 -3.79 -19.59
C PHE A 90 15.39 -2.32 -19.86
N ASP A 91 14.37 -1.58 -20.28
CA ASP A 91 14.45 -0.12 -20.42
C ASP A 91 14.36 0.56 -19.05
N LEU A 92 13.75 -0.12 -18.06
CA LEU A 92 13.52 0.38 -16.69
C LEU A 92 13.31 -0.77 -15.71
N ILE A 93 13.86 -0.60 -14.50
CA ILE A 93 13.53 -1.41 -13.32
C ILE A 93 12.62 -0.59 -12.42
N HIS A 94 11.47 -1.16 -12.01
CA HIS A 94 10.61 -0.57 -10.99
C HIS A 94 10.59 -1.46 -9.75
N ALA A 95 11.19 -0.97 -8.67
CA ALA A 95 11.26 -1.64 -7.38
C ALA A 95 10.20 -1.10 -6.42
N HIS A 96 9.52 -2.02 -5.71
CA HIS A 96 8.51 -1.68 -4.71
C HIS A 96 9.01 -1.82 -3.27
N TRP A 97 10.31 -2.08 -3.12
CA TRP A 97 11.01 -2.11 -1.86
C TRP A 97 12.40 -1.48 -2.02
N PRO A 98 12.75 -0.44 -1.25
CA PRO A 98 13.91 0.39 -1.56
C PRO A 98 15.26 -0.27 -1.29
N THR A 99 15.36 -1.07 -0.23
CA THR A 99 16.65 -1.43 0.38
C THR A 99 17.61 -2.08 -0.62
N LEU A 100 17.28 -3.25 -1.15
CA LEU A 100 18.20 -3.97 -2.02
C LEU A 100 18.34 -3.32 -3.39
N ALA A 101 17.23 -2.81 -3.96
CA ALA A 101 17.27 -2.18 -5.27
C ALA A 101 18.22 -0.97 -5.31
N ALA A 102 18.27 -0.16 -4.25
CA ALA A 102 19.21 0.96 -4.16
C ALA A 102 20.66 0.49 -4.18
N TYR A 103 21.00 -0.55 -3.41
CA TYR A 103 22.38 -1.09 -3.34
C TYR A 103 22.84 -1.76 -4.63
N PHE A 104 21.94 -2.38 -5.40
CA PHE A 104 22.29 -3.02 -6.67
C PHE A 104 22.29 -2.04 -7.85
N SER A 105 21.61 -0.92 -7.75
CA SER A 105 21.49 0.06 -8.85
C SER A 105 22.83 0.59 -9.40
N PRO A 106 23.94 0.71 -8.61
CA PRO A 106 25.22 1.17 -9.15
C PRO A 106 25.87 0.20 -10.15
N PHE A 107 25.42 -1.06 -10.20
CA PHE A 107 26.03 -2.11 -11.03
C PHE A 107 25.39 -2.26 -12.41
N THR A 108 24.47 -1.37 -12.78
CA THR A 108 23.82 -1.37 -14.09
C THR A 108 23.61 0.05 -14.61
N ASN A 109 23.49 0.18 -15.94
CA ASN A 109 23.06 1.42 -16.59
C ASN A 109 21.53 1.50 -16.74
N THR A 110 20.79 0.42 -16.43
CA THR A 110 19.33 0.44 -16.48
C THR A 110 18.78 1.29 -15.33
N PRO A 111 17.97 2.32 -15.62
CA PRO A 111 17.42 3.20 -14.58
C PRO A 111 16.54 2.43 -13.61
N THR A 112 16.70 2.71 -12.32
CA THR A 112 15.92 2.10 -11.24
C THR A 112 14.99 3.12 -10.61
N LEU A 113 13.69 2.96 -10.81
CA LEU A 113 12.64 3.68 -10.10
C LEU A 113 12.25 2.91 -8.85
N ILE A 114 12.10 3.59 -7.72
CA ILE A 114 11.78 2.96 -6.43
C ILE A 114 10.56 3.62 -5.82
N THR A 115 9.46 2.89 -5.73
CA THR A 115 8.27 3.35 -5.00
C THR A 115 8.44 3.08 -3.51
N TYR A 116 8.30 4.13 -2.71
CA TYR A 116 8.32 4.06 -1.26
C TYR A 116 6.93 3.70 -0.73
N ALA A 117 6.65 2.41 -0.54
CA ALA A 117 5.45 1.99 0.18
C ALA A 117 5.49 2.45 1.65
N TYR A 118 6.68 2.38 2.25
CA TYR A 118 7.07 2.98 3.53
C TYR A 118 8.59 3.15 3.56
N ILE A 119 9.07 4.25 4.12
CA ILE A 119 10.49 4.49 4.38
C ILE A 119 10.62 5.52 5.51
N GLU A 120 11.63 5.37 6.34
CA GLU A 120 12.04 6.36 7.34
C GLU A 120 12.85 7.47 6.69
N LYS A 121 12.75 8.67 7.25
CA LYS A 121 13.42 9.87 6.74
C LYS A 121 14.93 9.70 6.66
N GLU A 122 15.55 9.12 7.67
CA GLU A 122 17.00 8.88 7.74
C GLU A 122 17.47 7.93 6.63
N LEU A 123 16.67 6.90 6.30
CA LEU A 123 16.99 6.00 5.19
C LEU A 123 16.81 6.68 3.84
N HIS A 124 15.77 7.52 3.69
CA HIS A 124 15.60 8.33 2.48
C HIS A 124 16.80 9.26 2.25
N GLU A 125 17.22 10.01 3.27
CA GLU A 125 18.38 10.91 3.22
C GLU A 125 19.66 10.14 2.85
N TYR A 126 19.86 8.96 3.44
CA TYR A 126 20.97 8.07 3.12
C TYR A 126 20.95 7.64 1.64
N TYR A 127 19.79 7.19 1.15
CA TYR A 127 19.68 6.74 -0.26
C TYR A 127 19.86 7.87 -1.24
N ARG A 128 19.32 9.05 -0.98
CA ARG A 128 19.52 10.24 -1.82
C ARG A 128 20.99 10.64 -1.92
N LYS A 129 21.73 10.51 -0.83
CA LYS A 129 23.15 10.83 -0.77
C LYS A 129 24.02 9.79 -1.47
N HIS A 130 23.75 8.51 -1.29
CA HIS A 130 24.64 7.43 -1.72
C HIS A 130 24.24 6.76 -3.04
N PHE A 131 22.97 6.86 -3.43
CA PHE A 131 22.42 6.27 -4.66
C PHE A 131 21.65 7.30 -5.50
N PRO A 132 22.30 8.40 -5.94
CA PRO A 132 21.64 9.50 -6.66
C PRO A 132 21.11 9.09 -8.03
N GLN A 133 21.48 7.91 -8.56
CA GLN A 133 20.95 7.33 -9.78
C GLN A 133 19.58 6.67 -9.64
N CYS A 134 19.13 6.42 -8.40
CA CYS A 134 17.78 5.93 -8.15
C CYS A 134 16.75 7.06 -8.23
N PHE A 135 15.57 6.71 -8.73
CA PHE A 135 14.45 7.63 -8.88
C PHE A 135 13.36 7.28 -7.85
N PRO A 136 13.35 7.93 -6.68
CA PRO A 136 12.32 7.68 -5.67
C PRO A 136 10.97 8.21 -6.12
N VAL A 137 9.90 7.51 -5.71
CA VAL A 137 8.50 7.91 -5.90
C VAL A 137 7.75 7.74 -4.58
N CYS A 138 7.08 8.78 -4.14
CA CYS A 138 6.17 8.74 -3.00
C CYS A 138 4.75 8.36 -3.44
N ILE A 139 4.00 7.77 -2.53
CA ILE A 139 2.61 7.35 -2.76
C ILE A 139 1.59 8.38 -2.25
N SER A 140 2.07 9.48 -1.63
CA SER A 140 1.27 10.65 -1.27
C SER A 140 2.17 11.89 -1.10
N ARG A 141 1.59 13.08 -1.16
CA ARG A 141 2.30 14.32 -0.82
C ARG A 141 2.62 14.39 0.67
N ALA A 142 1.75 13.83 1.51
CA ALA A 142 2.02 13.71 2.94
C ALA A 142 3.31 12.94 3.19
N GLN A 143 3.51 11.81 2.50
CA GLN A 143 4.75 11.04 2.61
C GLN A 143 5.98 11.87 2.18
N ALA A 144 5.90 12.60 1.08
CA ALA A 144 7.00 13.47 0.63
C ALA A 144 7.34 14.54 1.70
N ARG A 145 6.31 15.17 2.31
CA ARG A 145 6.50 16.10 3.44
C ARG A 145 7.12 15.44 4.67
N MET A 146 6.67 14.22 5.03
CA MET A 146 7.24 13.45 6.14
C MET A 146 8.73 13.16 5.95
N LEU A 147 9.14 12.92 4.70
CA LEU A 147 10.54 12.73 4.33
C LEU A 147 11.34 14.03 4.27
N GLY A 148 10.68 15.19 4.27
CA GLY A 148 11.31 16.52 4.11
C GLY A 148 11.80 16.79 2.69
N ASP A 149 11.30 16.05 1.68
CA ASP A 149 11.68 16.22 0.27
C ASP A 149 10.42 16.25 -0.63
N GLU A 150 9.78 17.41 -0.70
CA GLU A 150 8.59 17.62 -1.56
C GLU A 150 8.91 17.63 -3.06
N SER A 151 10.19 17.55 -3.45
CA SER A 151 10.60 17.40 -4.86
C SER A 151 10.41 15.99 -5.40
N ILE A 152 10.21 14.99 -4.52
CA ILE A 152 9.96 13.62 -4.93
C ILE A 152 8.63 13.53 -5.68
N PRO A 153 8.62 12.94 -6.90
CA PRO A 153 7.38 12.70 -7.62
C PRO A 153 6.39 11.87 -6.79
N VAL A 154 5.10 12.19 -6.93
CA VAL A 154 4.04 11.46 -6.25
C VAL A 154 3.17 10.75 -7.27
N VAL A 155 2.96 9.45 -7.06
CA VAL A 155 1.94 8.65 -7.74
C VAL A 155 1.08 7.99 -6.68
N TYR A 156 -0.18 8.39 -6.60
CA TYR A 156 -1.13 7.77 -5.67
C TYR A 156 -1.38 6.31 -6.04
N ASN A 157 -1.50 5.45 -5.02
CA ASN A 157 -1.94 4.09 -5.24
C ASN A 157 -3.34 4.03 -5.84
N GLY A 158 -3.58 3.08 -6.74
CA GLY A 158 -4.85 2.92 -7.43
C GLY A 158 -5.58 1.64 -7.03
N ILE A 159 -6.91 1.69 -7.13
CA ILE A 159 -7.80 0.55 -6.89
C ILE A 159 -8.52 0.18 -8.20
N ASP A 160 -8.59 -1.12 -8.50
CA ASP A 160 -9.44 -1.61 -9.58
C ASP A 160 -10.89 -1.66 -9.10
N LEU A 161 -11.69 -0.68 -9.56
CA LEU A 161 -13.09 -0.54 -9.17
C LEU A 161 -13.95 -1.74 -9.59
N ASN A 162 -13.52 -2.54 -10.57
CA ASN A 162 -14.24 -3.75 -10.97
C ASN A 162 -14.11 -4.86 -9.92
N GLU A 163 -13.08 -4.82 -9.08
CA GLU A 163 -12.89 -5.78 -7.99
C GLU A 163 -13.58 -5.35 -6.69
N VAL A 164 -14.05 -4.10 -6.59
CA VAL A 164 -14.70 -3.56 -5.40
C VAL A 164 -16.21 -3.50 -5.59
N PRO A 165 -16.99 -4.34 -4.90
CA PRO A 165 -18.45 -4.29 -4.98
C PRO A 165 -18.96 -2.99 -4.37
N PHE A 166 -19.78 -2.27 -5.14
CA PHE A 166 -20.46 -1.07 -4.65
C PHE A 166 -21.75 -1.43 -3.93
N ASN A 167 -22.01 -0.81 -2.80
CA ASN A 167 -23.26 -0.94 -2.07
C ASN A 167 -23.84 0.43 -1.74
N ASN A 168 -25.05 0.69 -2.21
CA ASN A 168 -25.77 1.94 -1.95
C ASN A 168 -26.58 1.93 -0.64
N GLN A 169 -26.70 0.78 0.03
CA GLN A 169 -27.45 0.63 1.28
C GLN A 169 -26.54 0.22 2.41
N ALA A 170 -26.59 0.97 3.52
CA ALA A 170 -25.84 0.65 4.72
C ALA A 170 -26.65 -0.22 5.69
N GLU A 171 -25.94 -1.12 6.37
CA GLU A 171 -26.45 -1.81 7.57
C GLU A 171 -26.01 -1.06 8.83
N ASP A 172 -26.68 -1.32 9.96
CA ASP A 172 -26.48 -0.61 11.22
C ASP A 172 -25.23 -1.08 11.97
N PHE A 173 -24.04 -0.84 11.37
CA PHE A 173 -22.73 -0.99 12.03
C PHE A 173 -21.66 -0.12 11.38
N PHE A 174 -20.65 0.23 12.15
CA PHE A 174 -19.40 0.82 11.65
C PHE A 174 -18.33 -0.26 11.54
N ILE A 175 -17.31 -0.01 10.74
CA ILE A 175 -16.23 -0.97 10.50
C ILE A 175 -14.85 -0.31 10.60
N ILE A 176 -13.90 -1.08 11.12
CA ILE A 176 -12.46 -0.77 11.02
C ILE A 176 -11.73 -2.01 10.52
N VAL A 177 -10.81 -1.82 9.60
CA VAL A 177 -10.00 -2.91 9.03
C VAL A 177 -8.52 -2.55 9.13
N GLY A 178 -7.73 -3.41 9.74
CA GLY A 178 -6.30 -3.17 9.86
C GLY A 178 -5.55 -4.18 10.72
N ARG A 179 -4.22 -4.11 10.69
CA ARG A 179 -3.37 -4.90 11.58
C ARG A 179 -3.62 -4.51 13.03
N MET A 180 -3.50 -5.47 13.96
CA MET A 180 -3.63 -5.21 15.39
C MET A 180 -2.39 -4.49 15.93
N THR A 181 -2.32 -3.20 15.65
CA THR A 181 -1.21 -2.32 16.04
C THR A 181 -1.76 -0.99 16.57
N PRO A 182 -1.11 -0.35 17.57
CA PRO A 182 -1.56 0.93 18.11
C PRO A 182 -1.76 1.99 17.03
N GLY A 183 -0.83 2.07 16.05
CA GLY A 183 -0.90 3.05 14.97
C GLY A 183 -2.18 3.01 14.15
N LYS A 184 -2.85 1.86 14.05
CA LYS A 184 -4.11 1.71 13.29
C LYS A 184 -5.34 2.19 14.04
N GLY A 185 -5.23 2.54 15.32
CA GLY A 185 -6.32 3.15 16.07
C GLY A 185 -7.48 2.22 16.43
N ILE A 186 -7.24 0.90 16.57
CA ILE A 186 -8.31 -0.06 16.86
C ILE A 186 -8.90 0.19 18.26
N ALA A 187 -8.08 0.43 19.28
CA ALA A 187 -8.54 0.73 20.63
C ALA A 187 -9.31 2.05 20.66
N GLU A 188 -8.86 3.05 19.90
CA GLU A 188 -9.54 4.33 19.71
C GLU A 188 -10.94 4.12 19.09
N ALA A 189 -11.04 3.34 18.02
CA ALA A 189 -12.30 3.04 17.38
C ALA A 189 -13.29 2.33 18.34
N ILE A 190 -12.80 1.45 19.21
CA ILE A 190 -13.61 0.81 20.26
C ILE A 190 -14.13 1.83 21.26
N ARG A 191 -13.27 2.75 21.77
CA ARG A 191 -13.69 3.80 22.71
C ARG A 191 -14.75 4.72 22.09
N ILE A 192 -14.49 5.15 20.85
CA ILE A 192 -15.40 5.99 20.07
C ILE A 192 -16.75 5.29 19.88
N ALA A 193 -16.76 4.03 19.43
CA ALA A 193 -17.98 3.27 19.22
C ALA A 193 -18.81 3.07 20.53
N LYS A 194 -18.13 2.80 21.64
CA LYS A 194 -18.77 2.71 22.97
C LYS A 194 -19.40 4.03 23.39
N LYS A 195 -18.68 5.14 23.22
CA LYS A 195 -19.16 6.49 23.56
C LYS A 195 -20.38 6.89 22.73
N ALA A 196 -20.33 6.60 21.42
CA ALA A 196 -21.43 6.83 20.50
C ALA A 196 -22.56 5.80 20.60
N ARG A 197 -22.37 4.70 21.36
CA ARG A 197 -23.31 3.57 21.49
C ARG A 197 -23.68 2.90 20.16
N VAL A 198 -22.74 2.85 19.21
CA VAL A 198 -22.91 2.21 17.90
C VAL A 198 -22.27 0.82 17.87
N LYS A 199 -22.68 -0.01 16.90
CA LYS A 199 -22.07 -1.32 16.64
C LYS A 199 -20.78 -1.13 15.85
N LEU A 200 -19.72 -1.85 16.21
CA LEU A 200 -18.43 -1.85 15.54
C LEU A 200 -18.01 -3.27 15.14
N LEU A 201 -17.73 -3.45 13.87
CA LEU A 201 -17.06 -4.63 13.35
C LEU A 201 -15.57 -4.34 13.16
N ILE A 202 -14.73 -5.14 13.78
CA ILE A 202 -13.27 -5.08 13.67
C ILE A 202 -12.83 -6.25 12.81
N ILE A 203 -12.14 -5.99 11.71
CA ILE A 203 -11.49 -7.01 10.88
C ILE A 203 -9.99 -6.77 10.88
N GLY A 204 -9.20 -7.78 11.26
CA GLY A 204 -7.76 -7.64 11.27
C GLY A 204 -7.06 -8.80 11.95
N HIS A 205 -5.75 -8.82 11.88
CA HIS A 205 -4.95 -9.90 12.41
C HIS A 205 -3.80 -9.42 13.30
N VAL A 206 -3.44 -10.26 14.26
CA VAL A 206 -2.19 -10.13 15.00
C VAL A 206 -1.04 -10.49 14.05
N THR A 207 -0.03 -9.64 14.02
CA THR A 207 1.14 -9.82 13.13
C THR A 207 2.21 -10.62 13.87
N ALA A 208 2.43 -11.87 13.47
CA ALA A 208 3.27 -12.81 14.20
C ALA A 208 4.73 -12.35 14.38
N HIS A 209 5.30 -11.66 13.38
CA HIS A 209 6.67 -11.13 13.45
C HIS A 209 6.78 -9.77 14.20
N LEU A 210 5.67 -9.29 14.76
CA LEU A 210 5.64 -8.15 15.67
C LEU A 210 5.10 -8.60 17.04
N PRO A 211 5.95 -9.07 17.97
CA PRO A 211 5.50 -9.64 19.25
C PRO A 211 4.55 -8.71 20.03
N TRP A 212 4.82 -7.40 20.00
CA TRP A 212 3.97 -6.38 20.64
C TRP A 212 2.56 -6.26 20.02
N SER A 213 2.32 -6.78 18.80
CA SER A 213 0.99 -6.84 18.19
C SER A 213 0.04 -7.76 18.96
N GLY A 214 0.53 -8.91 19.45
CA GLY A 214 -0.20 -9.84 20.30
C GLY A 214 -0.52 -9.24 21.69
N ASP A 215 0.45 -8.55 22.28
CA ASP A 215 0.26 -7.86 23.56
C ASP A 215 -0.79 -6.75 23.44
N TYR A 216 -0.70 -5.94 22.40
CA TYR A 216 -1.69 -4.90 22.11
C TYR A 216 -3.10 -5.49 21.95
N PHE A 217 -3.26 -6.52 21.14
CA PHE A 217 -4.55 -7.19 20.96
C PHE A 217 -5.10 -7.72 22.27
N SER A 218 -4.27 -8.39 23.08
CA SER A 218 -4.69 -9.02 24.33
C SER A 218 -5.09 -8.02 25.40
N ARG A 219 -4.43 -6.87 25.47
CA ARG A 219 -4.66 -5.85 26.50
C ARG A 219 -5.67 -4.80 26.09
N GLU A 220 -5.62 -4.32 24.85
CA GLU A 220 -6.35 -3.12 24.42
C GLU A 220 -7.57 -3.44 23.54
N VAL A 221 -7.65 -4.62 22.94
CA VAL A 221 -8.72 -4.96 22.00
C VAL A 221 -9.62 -6.08 22.54
N ARG A 222 -9.02 -7.24 22.84
CA ARG A 222 -9.75 -8.46 23.24
C ARG A 222 -10.72 -8.27 24.41
N PRO A 223 -10.41 -7.53 25.50
CA PRO A 223 -11.33 -7.35 26.64
C PRO A 223 -12.61 -6.60 26.28
N HIS A 224 -12.67 -5.96 25.12
CA HIS A 224 -13.79 -5.14 24.68
C HIS A 224 -14.70 -5.85 23.67
N ILE A 225 -14.31 -7.01 23.18
CA ILE A 225 -15.09 -7.82 22.24
C ILE A 225 -16.20 -8.52 23.04
N ASP A 226 -17.46 -8.13 22.82
CA ASP A 226 -18.62 -8.69 23.49
C ASP A 226 -19.46 -9.63 22.59
N GLY A 227 -19.15 -9.69 21.29
CA GLY A 227 -19.85 -10.52 20.32
C GLY A 227 -21.20 -9.96 19.86
N ASP A 228 -21.65 -8.85 20.41
CA ASP A 228 -22.89 -8.16 20.05
C ASP A 228 -22.65 -6.78 19.47
N ARG A 229 -22.21 -5.81 20.27
CA ARG A 229 -21.93 -4.45 19.83
C ARG A 229 -20.52 -4.33 19.25
N ILE A 230 -19.53 -4.97 19.85
CA ILE A 230 -18.14 -4.97 19.39
C ILE A 230 -17.82 -6.39 18.91
N LYS A 231 -17.78 -6.56 17.59
CA LYS A 231 -17.47 -7.85 16.95
C LYS A 231 -16.07 -7.82 16.36
N TYR A 232 -15.41 -8.97 16.39
CA TYR A 232 -14.09 -9.15 15.83
C TYR A 232 -14.05 -10.37 14.90
N ILE A 233 -13.43 -10.19 13.74
CA ILE A 233 -13.10 -11.25 12.79
C ILE A 233 -11.60 -11.18 12.52
N GLU A 234 -10.87 -12.23 12.84
CA GLU A 234 -9.42 -12.22 12.73
C GLU A 234 -8.92 -12.07 11.30
N ARG A 235 -9.51 -12.80 10.37
CA ARG A 235 -9.16 -12.74 8.94
C ARG A 235 -10.37 -13.04 8.09
N LEU A 236 -10.53 -12.25 7.06
CA LEU A 236 -11.44 -12.54 5.95
C LEU A 236 -10.65 -12.53 4.63
N PRO A 237 -11.03 -13.33 3.64
CA PRO A 237 -10.57 -13.16 2.28
C PRO A 237 -10.83 -11.72 1.80
N TYR A 238 -9.95 -11.20 0.97
CA TYR A 238 -10.04 -9.81 0.51
C TYR A 238 -11.39 -9.45 -0.10
N PRO A 239 -11.99 -10.26 -1.02
CA PRO A 239 -13.31 -9.94 -1.57
C PRO A 239 -14.42 -9.88 -0.51
N GLU A 240 -14.35 -10.73 0.52
CA GLU A 240 -15.32 -10.73 1.63
C GLU A 240 -15.12 -9.51 2.54
N THR A 241 -13.86 -9.11 2.76
CA THR A 241 -13.54 -7.87 3.49
C THR A 241 -14.15 -6.66 2.79
N LEU A 242 -14.01 -6.55 1.47
CA LEU A 242 -14.59 -5.46 0.68
C LEU A 242 -16.13 -5.45 0.74
N LYS A 243 -16.77 -6.62 0.69
CA LYS A 243 -18.24 -6.75 0.87
C LYS A 243 -18.68 -6.26 2.25
N MET A 244 -17.93 -6.64 3.31
CA MET A 244 -18.24 -6.19 4.67
C MET A 244 -18.06 -4.68 4.82
N ILE A 245 -17.01 -4.12 4.23
CA ILE A 245 -16.79 -2.67 4.19
C ILE A 245 -17.98 -1.99 3.50
N GLY A 246 -18.39 -2.47 2.32
CA GLY A 246 -19.52 -1.89 1.57
C GLY A 246 -20.86 -1.92 2.30
N ARG A 247 -21.06 -2.84 3.25
CA ARG A 247 -22.28 -2.94 4.07
C ARG A 247 -22.31 -1.96 5.26
N ALA A 248 -21.15 -1.46 5.69
CA ALA A 248 -21.07 -0.60 6.87
C ALA A 248 -21.66 0.80 6.63
N ARG A 249 -22.19 1.43 7.69
CA ARG A 249 -22.62 2.83 7.70
C ARG A 249 -21.46 3.79 7.46
N GLY A 250 -20.30 3.46 8.02
CA GLY A 250 -19.08 4.25 7.88
C GLY A 250 -17.85 3.44 8.26
N PHE A 251 -16.72 3.86 7.74
CA PHE A 251 -15.41 3.31 8.04
C PHE A 251 -14.72 4.19 9.07
N LEU A 252 -14.34 3.63 10.23
CA LEU A 252 -13.60 4.37 11.27
C LEU A 252 -12.10 4.24 11.03
N PHE A 253 -11.40 5.36 11.02
CA PHE A 253 -9.96 5.39 10.83
C PHE A 253 -9.27 6.41 11.75
N PRO A 254 -9.38 6.23 13.08
CA PRO A 254 -8.77 7.11 14.08
C PRO A 254 -7.28 6.80 14.25
N LEU A 255 -6.51 6.98 13.18
CA LEU A 255 -5.08 6.67 13.10
C LEU A 255 -4.27 7.35 14.19
N GLN A 256 -3.31 6.61 14.78
CA GLN A 256 -2.38 7.13 15.78
C GLN A 256 -0.97 7.37 15.22
N TRP A 257 -0.82 7.25 13.90
CA TRP A 257 0.42 7.52 13.18
C TRP A 257 0.13 8.20 11.84
N ASP A 258 1.15 8.78 11.23
CA ASP A 258 1.01 9.41 9.92
C ASP A 258 1.06 8.33 8.82
N GLU A 259 -0.12 7.90 8.38
CA GLU A 259 -0.28 6.88 7.35
C GLU A 259 0.23 7.41 6.01
N PRO A 260 1.17 6.72 5.34
CA PRO A 260 1.70 7.18 4.05
C PRO A 260 0.64 7.22 2.94
N PHE A 261 -0.34 6.31 2.94
CA PHE A 261 -1.45 6.35 1.99
C PHE A 261 -2.78 5.96 2.62
N GLY A 262 -2.97 4.69 3.04
CA GLY A 262 -4.23 4.23 3.60
C GLY A 262 -5.18 3.64 2.55
N LEU A 263 -4.71 2.62 1.82
CA LEU A 263 -5.49 1.90 0.80
C LEU A 263 -6.88 1.53 1.29
N VAL A 264 -7.02 1.07 2.53
CA VAL A 264 -8.31 0.64 3.09
C VAL A 264 -9.35 1.76 3.18
N ALA A 265 -8.93 3.01 3.35
CA ALA A 265 -9.85 4.16 3.31
C ALA A 265 -10.35 4.41 1.88
N VAL A 266 -9.48 4.24 0.89
CA VAL A 266 -9.85 4.33 -0.53
C VAL A 266 -10.75 3.16 -0.92
N GLU A 267 -10.46 1.94 -0.44
CA GLU A 267 -11.32 0.75 -0.60
C GLU A 267 -12.72 0.97 0.01
N ALA A 268 -12.79 1.61 1.17
CA ALA A 268 -14.07 1.93 1.80
C ALA A 268 -14.88 2.90 0.94
N MET A 269 -14.29 3.99 0.48
CA MET A 269 -14.95 4.94 -0.41
C MET A 269 -15.33 4.30 -1.75
N ALA A 270 -14.48 3.43 -2.31
CA ALA A 270 -14.78 2.67 -3.53
C ALA A 270 -16.00 1.75 -3.36
N ALA A 271 -16.16 1.14 -2.21
CA ALA A 271 -17.33 0.32 -1.86
C ALA A 271 -18.59 1.16 -1.55
N GLY A 272 -18.49 2.49 -1.53
CA GLY A 272 -19.55 3.42 -1.20
C GLY A 272 -19.64 3.76 0.29
N THR A 273 -18.66 3.40 1.10
CA THR A 273 -18.68 3.62 2.56
C THR A 273 -17.88 4.87 2.90
N PRO A 274 -18.53 5.93 3.43
CA PRO A 274 -17.85 7.15 3.82
C PRO A 274 -16.92 6.92 5.02
N VAL A 275 -15.85 7.72 5.12
CA VAL A 275 -14.75 7.53 6.06
C VAL A 275 -14.77 8.61 7.15
N LEU A 276 -14.69 8.21 8.41
CA LEU A 276 -14.41 9.08 9.54
C LEU A 276 -12.94 8.87 9.95
N ALA A 277 -12.09 9.85 9.71
CA ALA A 277 -10.66 9.72 9.96
C ALA A 277 -10.11 10.93 10.72
N TYR A 278 -9.05 10.70 11.51
CA TYR A 278 -8.28 11.83 12.01
C TYR A 278 -7.53 12.51 10.86
N ARG A 279 -7.38 13.84 10.95
CA ARG A 279 -6.65 14.69 9.99
C ARG A 279 -5.14 14.45 10.12
N ARG A 280 -4.68 13.25 9.73
CA ARG A 280 -3.32 12.80 9.93
C ARG A 280 -2.78 12.08 8.69
N GLY A 281 -1.46 12.21 8.44
CA GLY A 281 -0.82 11.59 7.28
C GLY A 281 -1.48 11.98 5.96
N SER A 282 -1.77 11.02 5.13
CA SER A 282 -2.39 11.21 3.81
C SER A 282 -3.92 11.42 3.84
N MET A 283 -4.60 11.28 4.98
CA MET A 283 -6.07 11.37 5.02
C MET A 283 -6.63 12.66 4.42
N PRO A 284 -6.00 13.86 4.61
CA PRO A 284 -6.46 15.09 3.95
C PRO A 284 -6.36 15.08 2.42
N GLU A 285 -5.58 14.17 1.84
CA GLU A 285 -5.45 14.02 0.39
C GLU A 285 -6.48 13.03 -0.17
N LEU A 286 -6.87 12.04 0.63
CA LEU A 286 -7.76 10.96 0.23
C LEU A 286 -9.23 11.31 0.43
N ILE A 287 -9.58 11.97 1.54
CA ILE A 287 -10.95 12.25 1.93
C ILE A 287 -11.34 13.67 1.50
N LYS A 288 -12.40 13.78 0.73
CA LYS A 288 -13.03 15.07 0.44
C LYS A 288 -13.99 15.39 1.59
N ASN A 289 -13.51 16.25 2.50
CA ASN A 289 -14.21 16.56 3.75
C ASN A 289 -15.64 17.08 3.51
N GLY A 290 -16.64 16.44 4.12
CA GLY A 290 -18.06 16.75 3.96
C GLY A 290 -18.70 16.16 2.70
N GLU A 291 -17.97 15.44 1.83
CA GLU A 291 -18.52 14.76 0.66
C GLU A 291 -18.29 13.24 0.68
N THR A 292 -17.07 12.80 1.01
CA THR A 292 -16.73 11.36 1.03
C THR A 292 -16.39 10.85 2.43
N GLY A 293 -16.45 11.72 3.41
CA GLY A 293 -16.14 11.45 4.80
C GLY A 293 -15.89 12.74 5.57
N TYR A 294 -15.40 12.59 6.80
CA TYR A 294 -15.04 13.72 7.66
C TYR A 294 -13.62 13.57 8.18
N LEU A 295 -12.89 14.68 8.18
CA LEU A 295 -11.55 14.82 8.74
C LEU A 295 -11.68 15.50 10.11
N LEU A 296 -11.26 14.82 11.16
CA LEU A 296 -11.55 15.14 12.55
C LEU A 296 -10.25 15.23 13.35
N GLU A 297 -10.26 15.96 14.46
CA GLU A 297 -9.06 16.18 15.28
C GLU A 297 -9.02 15.27 16.52
N ASN A 298 -10.19 14.80 17.00
CA ASN A 298 -10.30 14.06 18.25
C ASN A 298 -11.52 13.12 18.29
N GLU A 299 -11.62 12.37 19.40
CA GLU A 299 -12.71 11.40 19.62
C GLU A 299 -14.09 12.08 19.71
N ASP A 300 -14.19 13.24 20.33
CA ASP A 300 -15.47 13.95 20.54
C ASP A 300 -16.06 14.40 19.21
N GLU A 301 -15.23 15.02 18.36
CA GLU A 301 -15.64 15.39 17.00
C GLU A 301 -16.07 14.15 16.20
N MET A 302 -15.35 13.01 16.36
CA MET A 302 -15.71 11.79 15.64
C MET A 302 -17.08 11.25 16.11
N VAL A 303 -17.37 11.30 17.42
CA VAL A 303 -18.68 10.92 17.96
C VAL A 303 -19.80 11.80 17.41
N GLU A 304 -19.58 13.12 17.31
CA GLU A 304 -20.59 14.04 16.76
C GLU A 304 -20.90 13.75 15.28
N MET A 305 -19.93 13.27 14.51
CA MET A 305 -20.12 13.01 13.08
C MET A 305 -20.87 11.73 12.76
N PHE A 306 -21.11 10.83 13.73
CA PHE A 306 -21.89 9.61 13.47
C PHE A 306 -23.31 9.89 12.96
N CYS A 307 -23.97 10.94 13.44
CA CYS A 307 -25.29 11.34 12.96
C CYS A 307 -25.24 11.99 11.58
N ARG A 308 -24.12 12.59 11.22
CA ARG A 308 -23.97 13.30 9.94
C ARG A 308 -23.50 12.42 8.79
N ILE A 309 -22.92 11.26 9.07
CA ILE A 309 -22.37 10.39 8.03
C ILE A 309 -23.43 9.90 7.05
N GLU A 310 -24.69 9.78 7.50
CA GLU A 310 -25.81 9.35 6.68
C GLU A 310 -26.27 10.40 5.66
N THR A 311 -25.83 11.65 5.81
CA THR A 311 -26.11 12.71 4.83
C THR A 311 -25.17 12.64 3.62
N LEU A 312 -24.13 11.81 3.69
CA LEU A 312 -23.17 11.66 2.61
C LEU A 312 -23.66 10.65 1.57
N GLU A 313 -23.57 11.05 0.31
CA GLU A 313 -23.97 10.18 -0.81
C GLU A 313 -22.90 9.12 -1.06
N ARG A 314 -23.28 7.85 -0.90
CA ARG A 314 -22.36 6.70 -1.10
C ARG A 314 -21.82 6.63 -2.53
N ALA A 315 -22.63 6.99 -3.52
CA ALA A 315 -22.21 7.08 -4.91
C ALA A 315 -21.06 8.10 -5.09
N ARG A 316 -21.14 9.26 -4.39
CA ARG A 316 -20.10 10.29 -4.44
C ARG A 316 -18.75 9.80 -3.90
N CYS A 317 -18.77 8.92 -2.88
CA CYS A 317 -17.55 8.28 -2.40
C CYS A 317 -16.87 7.48 -3.53
N ARG A 318 -17.61 6.66 -4.26
CA ARG A 318 -17.09 5.85 -5.36
C ARG A 318 -16.60 6.70 -6.53
N GLU A 319 -17.37 7.70 -6.93
CA GLU A 319 -17.00 8.64 -7.99
C GLU A 319 -15.67 9.34 -7.70
N TRP A 320 -15.48 9.79 -6.45
CA TRP A 320 -14.23 10.41 -6.02
C TRP A 320 -13.02 9.49 -6.16
N VAL A 321 -13.18 8.20 -5.81
CA VAL A 321 -12.13 7.21 -6.02
C VAL A 321 -11.87 6.99 -7.51
N GLN A 322 -12.91 6.91 -8.34
CA GLN A 322 -12.77 6.77 -9.79
C GLN A 322 -12.01 7.94 -10.41
N GLU A 323 -12.29 9.16 -9.99
CA GLU A 323 -11.66 10.38 -10.47
C GLU A 323 -10.17 10.48 -10.09
N ARG A 324 -9.77 9.96 -8.91
CA ARG A 324 -8.49 10.27 -8.30
C ARG A 324 -7.60 9.09 -7.99
N PHE A 325 -8.18 7.94 -7.66
CA PHE A 325 -7.50 6.79 -7.09
C PHE A 325 -7.85 5.49 -7.81
N SER A 326 -8.26 5.57 -9.07
CA SER A 326 -8.43 4.37 -9.89
C SER A 326 -7.07 3.81 -10.32
N VAL A 327 -7.04 2.53 -10.65
CA VAL A 327 -5.83 1.88 -11.15
C VAL A 327 -5.33 2.54 -12.44
N GLU A 328 -6.22 3.04 -13.27
CA GLU A 328 -5.90 3.77 -14.51
C GLU A 328 -5.12 5.05 -14.21
N GLN A 329 -5.58 5.85 -13.22
CA GLN A 329 -4.88 7.08 -12.80
C GLN A 329 -3.48 6.78 -12.26
N MET A 330 -3.34 5.71 -11.48
CA MET A 330 -2.04 5.26 -10.97
C MET A 330 -1.10 4.90 -12.12
N VAL A 331 -1.57 4.09 -13.07
CA VAL A 331 -0.75 3.65 -14.20
C VAL A 331 -0.38 4.82 -15.10
N ASP A 332 -1.30 5.75 -15.37
CA ASP A 332 -1.02 7.00 -16.11
C ASP A 332 0.12 7.80 -15.44
N GLY A 333 0.09 7.85 -14.11
CA GLY A 333 1.14 8.50 -13.31
C GLY A 333 2.51 7.83 -13.50
N TYR A 334 2.56 6.50 -13.41
CA TYR A 334 3.79 5.74 -13.59
C TYR A 334 4.31 5.79 -15.03
N GLU A 335 3.46 5.67 -16.05
CA GLU A 335 3.89 5.77 -17.45
C GLU A 335 4.55 7.12 -17.77
N LYS A 336 4.01 8.23 -17.22
CA LYS A 336 4.65 9.54 -17.34
C LYS A 336 6.03 9.59 -16.70
N LEU A 337 6.18 8.97 -15.51
CA LEU A 337 7.47 8.88 -14.83
C LEU A 337 8.45 7.97 -15.57
N TYR A 338 8.01 6.82 -16.08
CA TYR A 338 8.85 5.89 -16.83
C TYR A 338 9.45 6.57 -18.07
N LYS A 339 8.64 7.30 -18.84
CA LYS A 339 9.14 8.08 -19.99
C LYS A 339 10.18 9.10 -19.55
N LYS A 340 9.88 9.89 -18.52
CA LYS A 340 10.80 10.93 -18.01
C LYS A 340 12.11 10.33 -17.52
N VAL A 341 12.07 9.18 -16.85
CA VAL A 341 13.27 8.50 -16.31
C VAL A 341 14.09 7.90 -17.44
N ALA A 342 13.46 7.23 -18.41
CA ALA A 342 14.15 6.65 -19.56
C ALA A 342 14.81 7.73 -20.45
N ASP A 343 14.07 8.81 -20.75
CA ASP A 343 14.59 9.93 -21.58
C ASP A 343 15.74 10.67 -20.85
N GLY A 344 15.60 10.91 -19.55
CA GLY A 344 16.63 11.58 -18.74
C GLY A 344 17.89 10.72 -18.50
N HIS A 345 17.78 9.40 -18.62
CA HIS A 345 18.91 8.48 -18.47
C HIS A 345 19.71 8.38 -19.77
N GLY A 346 19.06 8.42 -20.93
CA GLY A 346 19.70 8.44 -22.24
C GLY A 346 20.53 9.70 -22.52
N ALA A 347 20.34 10.77 -21.73
CA ALA A 347 21.13 12.00 -21.80
C ALA A 347 22.40 12.01 -20.92
N ARG A 348 22.62 10.98 -20.10
CA ARG A 348 23.87 10.82 -19.32
C ARG A 348 24.91 10.11 -20.19
N GLU A 349 26.02 10.80 -20.48
CA GLU A 349 27.16 10.19 -21.15
C GLU A 349 27.65 8.92 -20.39
N PRO A 350 28.09 7.87 -21.11
CA PRO A 350 28.64 6.68 -20.47
C PRO A 350 29.83 7.10 -19.58
N LYS A 351 29.88 6.57 -18.36
CA LYS A 351 31.03 6.75 -17.47
C LYS A 351 32.28 6.34 -18.25
N PRO A 352 33.36 7.14 -18.24
CA PRO A 352 34.59 6.73 -18.84
C PRO A 352 35.04 5.40 -18.22
N GLU A 353 35.34 4.42 -19.07
CA GLU A 353 35.93 3.14 -18.65
C GLU A 353 37.08 3.42 -17.70
N GLY A 354 37.01 2.85 -16.50
CA GLY A 354 38.01 3.04 -15.46
C GLY A 354 39.40 2.68 -16.02
N GLY A 355 40.21 3.71 -16.16
CA GLY A 355 41.60 3.53 -16.50
C GLY A 355 42.25 2.55 -15.52
N SER A 356 42.79 1.47 -16.05
CA SER A 356 43.66 0.54 -15.39
C SER A 356 44.88 1.33 -14.86
N GLY A 357 44.84 1.72 -13.60
CA GLY A 357 45.93 2.31 -12.86
C GLY A 357 46.56 1.27 -11.94
N ARG A 358 47.75 0.91 -12.22
CA ARG A 358 48.70 -0.04 -11.61
C ARG A 358 48.72 0.00 -10.07
#